data_7327eeba4ba352f1a30558e4068dcf03
#
_entry.id   7327eeba4ba352f1a30558e4068dcf03
#
_cell.length_a   1.000
_cell.length_b   1.000
_cell.length_c   1.000
_cell.angle_alpha   90.00
_cell.angle_beta   90.00
_cell.angle_gamma   90.00
#
_symmetry.space_group_name_H-M   'P 1'
#
loop_
_entity.id
_entity.type
_entity.pdbx_description
1 polymer ?
#
loop_
_entity_poly.entity_id
_entity_poly.type
_entity_poly.pdbx_seq_one_letter_code
_entity_poly.pdbx_strand_id
1 'polypeptide(L)'
;MNHAQNPPSSRIVLATRNAGKIRELEALLAGHGLTVVGLDAFPELGEIEETGSTFAENAALKARTVAEATGLAALADDSGLMVDALDGAPGVYSARYSGPGATDEGNNRKLLAALAGVPAERRSCRFVSVVAAHAPNGAEILAEGRWEGRVLEAPRGAGGFGYDPLFFDPELGRSAAELSREDKNARSHRGRALRSLLALWPDFWARASR
;
A
#
# COMPACT_ATOMS: atom_id res chain seq x y z
N MET A 1 27.77 8.88 -34.30
CA MET A 1 26.40 8.34 -34.12
C MET A 1 26.36 7.70 -32.77
N ASN A 2 25.92 8.44 -31.74
CA ASN A 2 25.78 7.93 -30.39
C ASN A 2 24.50 7.09 -30.34
N HIS A 3 24.65 5.78 -30.31
CA HIS A 3 23.60 4.90 -29.85
C HIS A 3 23.40 5.20 -28.34
N ALA A 4 22.38 6.01 -28.04
CA ALA A 4 21.83 6.05 -26.69
C ALA A 4 21.39 4.60 -26.39
N GLN A 5 22.20 3.87 -25.62
CA GLN A 5 21.80 2.62 -25.02
C GLN A 5 20.62 2.96 -24.12
N ASN A 6 19.43 2.51 -24.49
CA ASN A 6 18.31 2.50 -23.56
C ASN A 6 18.82 1.81 -22.28
N PRO A 7 18.62 2.41 -21.10
CA PRO A 7 18.98 1.73 -19.85
C PRO A 7 18.27 0.37 -19.85
N PRO A 8 18.89 -0.67 -19.31
CA PRO A 8 18.27 -1.99 -19.23
C PRO A 8 16.87 -1.80 -18.66
N SER A 9 15.87 -2.38 -19.33
CA SER A 9 14.46 -2.22 -18.95
C SER A 9 14.35 -2.50 -17.43
N SER A 10 14.09 -1.43 -16.67
CA SER A 10 13.96 -1.51 -15.21
C SER A 10 12.67 -2.27 -14.88
N ARG A 11 12.69 -3.60 -15.05
CA ARG A 11 11.56 -4.47 -14.72
C ARG A 11 11.46 -4.60 -13.22
N ILE A 12 10.25 -4.43 -12.72
CA ILE A 12 9.94 -4.57 -11.30
C ILE A 12 8.68 -5.41 -11.12
N VAL A 13 8.71 -6.34 -10.18
CA VAL A 13 7.56 -7.18 -9.86
C VAL A 13 6.77 -6.54 -8.72
N LEU A 14 5.46 -6.33 -8.91
CA LEU A 14 4.58 -5.93 -7.81
C LEU A 14 4.19 -7.12 -6.96
N ALA A 15 4.70 -7.18 -5.74
CA ALA A 15 4.49 -8.27 -4.79
C ALA A 15 3.11 -8.16 -4.09
N THR A 16 2.04 -8.07 -4.87
CA THR A 16 0.66 -8.02 -4.36
C THR A 16 -0.33 -8.60 -5.37
N ARG A 17 -1.38 -9.24 -4.88
CA ARG A 17 -2.56 -9.68 -5.68
C ARG A 17 -3.78 -8.81 -5.44
N ASN A 18 -3.69 -7.80 -4.57
CA ASN A 18 -4.79 -6.88 -4.31
C ASN A 18 -4.98 -5.93 -5.50
N ALA A 19 -6.09 -6.11 -6.24
CA ALA A 19 -6.39 -5.34 -7.45
C ALA A 19 -6.49 -3.82 -7.19
N GLY A 20 -6.92 -3.40 -6.00
CA GLY A 20 -6.96 -2.00 -5.60
C GLY A 20 -5.55 -1.41 -5.52
N LYS A 21 -4.65 -2.09 -4.80
CA LYS A 21 -3.25 -1.70 -4.67
C LYS A 21 -2.53 -1.69 -6.01
N ILE A 22 -2.73 -2.72 -6.84
CA ILE A 22 -2.13 -2.81 -8.19
C ILE A 22 -2.48 -1.56 -8.99
N ARG A 23 -3.77 -1.23 -9.11
CA ARG A 23 -4.21 -0.05 -9.88
C ARG A 23 -3.63 1.27 -9.37
N GLU A 24 -3.50 1.43 -8.05
CA GLU A 24 -2.91 2.64 -7.47
C GLU A 24 -1.39 2.70 -7.71
N LEU A 25 -0.67 1.59 -7.50
CA LEU A 25 0.78 1.53 -7.70
C LEU A 25 1.16 1.71 -9.17
N GLU A 26 0.46 1.06 -10.11
CA GLU A 26 0.68 1.23 -11.54
C GLU A 26 0.50 2.69 -11.98
N ALA A 27 -0.58 3.34 -11.53
CA ALA A 27 -0.84 4.74 -11.83
C ALA A 27 0.25 5.68 -11.28
N LEU A 28 0.76 5.40 -10.08
CA LEU A 28 1.80 6.17 -9.43
C LEU A 28 3.19 5.92 -10.02
N LEU A 29 3.46 4.72 -10.53
CA LEU A 29 4.71 4.34 -11.20
C LEU A 29 4.76 4.77 -12.67
N ALA A 30 3.62 5.13 -13.24
CA ALA A 30 3.55 5.59 -14.63
C ALA A 30 4.47 6.80 -14.87
N GLY A 31 5.25 6.76 -15.95
CA GLY A 31 6.18 7.82 -16.30
C GLY A 31 7.56 7.77 -15.63
N HIS A 32 7.79 6.82 -14.71
CA HIS A 32 9.10 6.64 -14.06
C HIS A 32 10.06 5.70 -14.80
N GLY A 33 9.75 5.31 -16.04
CA GLY A 33 10.62 4.44 -16.86
C GLY A 33 10.70 2.98 -16.37
N LEU A 34 9.77 2.57 -15.50
CA LEU A 34 9.69 1.22 -14.95
C LEU A 34 8.73 0.35 -15.76
N THR A 35 9.13 -0.87 -16.06
CA THR A 35 8.25 -1.91 -16.61
C THR A 35 7.70 -2.74 -15.46
N VAL A 36 6.43 -2.55 -15.15
CA VAL A 36 5.74 -3.25 -14.05
C VAL A 36 5.32 -4.64 -14.51
N VAL A 37 5.56 -5.65 -13.69
CA VAL A 37 5.15 -7.05 -13.88
C VAL A 37 4.32 -7.47 -12.67
N GLY A 38 3.13 -8.01 -12.89
CA GLY A 38 2.29 -8.56 -11.82
C GLY A 38 2.70 -9.97 -11.40
N LEU A 39 2.25 -10.40 -10.23
CA LEU A 39 2.45 -11.78 -9.74
C LEU A 39 1.78 -12.85 -10.61
N ASP A 40 0.84 -12.47 -11.48
CA ASP A 40 0.21 -13.39 -12.41
C ASP A 40 1.19 -13.97 -13.45
N ALA A 41 2.32 -13.29 -13.68
CA ALA A 41 3.42 -13.81 -14.50
C ALA A 41 4.24 -14.89 -13.79
N PHE A 42 4.00 -15.14 -12.49
CA PHE A 42 4.72 -16.08 -11.63
C PHE A 42 3.71 -16.94 -10.85
N PRO A 43 2.96 -17.81 -11.55
CA PRO A 43 1.87 -18.59 -10.93
C PRO A 43 2.38 -19.59 -9.86
N GLU A 44 3.67 -19.95 -9.91
CA GLU A 44 4.33 -20.79 -8.91
C GLU A 44 4.51 -20.12 -7.55
N LEU A 45 4.47 -18.78 -7.52
CA LEU A 45 4.49 -18.04 -6.26
C LEU A 45 3.11 -18.09 -5.61
N GLY A 46 2.99 -18.86 -4.56
CA GLY A 46 1.81 -18.93 -3.73
C GLY A 46 1.51 -17.63 -3.00
N GLU A 47 0.61 -17.69 -2.03
CA GLU A 47 0.36 -16.59 -1.12
C GLU A 47 1.55 -16.43 -0.16
N ILE A 48 2.05 -15.19 -0.02
CA ILE A 48 3.14 -14.88 0.91
C ILE A 48 2.52 -14.59 2.27
N GLU A 49 2.83 -15.45 3.23
CA GLU A 49 2.33 -15.29 4.60
C GLU A 49 2.94 -14.05 5.26
N GLU A 50 2.10 -13.15 5.76
CA GLU A 50 2.49 -11.96 6.48
C GLU A 50 2.69 -12.28 7.96
N THR A 51 3.91 -12.60 8.35
CA THR A 51 4.28 -13.00 9.71
C THR A 51 4.84 -11.87 10.56
N GLY A 52 5.05 -10.70 9.96
CA GLY A 52 5.56 -9.51 10.65
C GLY A 52 4.52 -8.87 11.57
N SER A 53 5.02 -8.21 12.59
CA SER A 53 4.22 -7.45 13.57
C SER A 53 4.00 -5.98 13.14
N THR A 54 4.71 -5.52 12.13
CA THR A 54 4.65 -4.17 11.59
C THR A 54 4.45 -4.16 10.08
N PHE A 55 3.93 -3.04 9.55
CA PHE A 55 3.83 -2.84 8.10
C PHE A 55 5.19 -2.92 7.41
N ALA A 56 6.25 -2.40 8.06
CA ALA A 56 7.61 -2.43 7.51
C ALA A 56 8.14 -3.85 7.37
N GLU A 57 7.97 -4.68 8.39
CA GLU A 57 8.39 -6.09 8.36
C GLU A 57 7.65 -6.87 7.26
N ASN A 58 6.32 -6.69 7.14
CA ASN A 58 5.54 -7.38 6.13
C ASN A 58 5.87 -6.88 4.71
N ALA A 59 6.05 -5.57 4.49
CA ALA A 59 6.45 -5.03 3.19
C ALA A 59 7.83 -5.56 2.76
N ALA A 60 8.83 -5.53 3.66
CA ALA A 60 10.17 -6.04 3.40
C ALA A 60 10.14 -7.55 3.13
N LEU A 61 9.40 -8.33 3.93
CA LEU A 61 9.25 -9.77 3.74
C LEU A 61 8.69 -10.09 2.34
N LYS A 62 7.60 -9.44 1.95
CA LYS A 62 6.98 -9.65 0.63
C LYS A 62 7.92 -9.28 -0.51
N ALA A 63 8.56 -8.11 -0.43
CA ALA A 63 9.48 -7.66 -1.49
C ALA A 63 10.67 -8.62 -1.65
N ARG A 64 11.28 -9.04 -0.54
CA ARG A 64 12.40 -9.97 -0.52
C ARG A 64 12.01 -11.33 -1.10
N THR A 65 10.94 -11.94 -0.59
CA THR A 65 10.46 -13.25 -1.06
C THR A 65 10.24 -13.26 -2.57
N VAL A 66 9.62 -12.20 -3.12
CA VAL A 66 9.37 -12.11 -4.57
C VAL A 66 10.67 -11.86 -5.34
N ALA A 67 11.56 -11.00 -4.85
CA ALA A 67 12.82 -10.73 -5.53
C ALA A 67 13.71 -11.96 -5.61
N GLU A 68 13.83 -12.73 -4.51
CA GLU A 68 14.60 -13.98 -4.46
C GLU A 68 14.02 -15.04 -5.39
N ALA A 69 12.70 -15.19 -5.42
CA ALA A 69 12.05 -16.21 -6.24
C ALA A 69 12.05 -15.89 -7.74
N THR A 70 11.95 -14.60 -8.11
CA THR A 70 11.84 -14.19 -9.52
C THR A 70 13.15 -13.79 -10.16
N GLY A 71 14.19 -13.53 -9.37
CA GLY A 71 15.45 -12.97 -9.85
C GLY A 71 15.33 -11.53 -10.37
N LEU A 72 14.22 -10.83 -10.08
CA LEU A 72 13.94 -9.45 -10.46
C LEU A 72 13.80 -8.57 -9.23
N ALA A 73 14.02 -7.28 -9.36
CA ALA A 73 13.65 -6.35 -8.30
C ALA A 73 12.14 -6.41 -8.05
N ALA A 74 11.73 -6.40 -6.79
CA ALA A 74 10.34 -6.45 -6.40
C ALA A 74 9.94 -5.25 -5.55
N LEU A 75 8.71 -4.80 -5.69
CA LEU A 75 8.07 -3.75 -4.91
C LEU A 75 6.87 -4.33 -4.16
N ALA A 76 6.85 -4.16 -2.86
CA ALA A 76 5.73 -4.56 -2.01
C ALA A 76 5.15 -3.36 -1.27
N ASP A 77 3.84 -3.40 -1.03
CA ASP A 77 3.13 -2.48 -0.13
C ASP A 77 2.48 -3.29 0.98
N ASP A 78 2.75 -2.89 2.22
CA ASP A 78 1.90 -3.26 3.34
C ASP A 78 1.28 -2.03 3.96
N SER A 79 -0.03 -2.10 4.20
CA SER A 79 -0.80 -0.92 4.54
C SER A 79 -2.07 -1.27 5.29
N GLY A 80 -2.53 -0.34 6.11
CA GLY A 80 -3.76 -0.51 6.85
C GLY A 80 -4.25 0.77 7.49
N LEU A 81 -5.40 0.64 8.15
CA LEU A 81 -6.01 1.68 8.97
C LEU A 81 -5.61 1.47 10.42
N MET A 82 -5.19 2.53 11.08
CA MET A 82 -4.95 2.56 12.52
C MET A 82 -5.92 3.55 13.16
N VAL A 83 -6.66 3.12 14.18
CA VAL A 83 -7.67 3.94 14.87
C VAL A 83 -7.25 4.14 16.31
N ASP A 84 -7.12 5.39 16.75
CA ASP A 84 -6.58 5.71 18.09
C ASP A 84 -7.46 5.18 19.22
N ALA A 85 -8.77 5.26 19.10
CA ALA A 85 -9.71 4.74 20.09
C ALA A 85 -9.71 3.21 20.20
N LEU A 86 -9.03 2.51 19.30
CA LEU A 86 -8.89 1.06 19.27
C LEU A 86 -7.41 0.63 19.44
N ASP A 87 -6.58 1.47 20.08
CA ASP A 87 -5.16 1.22 20.32
C ASP A 87 -4.39 0.84 19.02
N GLY A 88 -4.77 1.46 17.91
CA GLY A 88 -4.18 1.23 16.59
C GLY A 88 -4.80 0.08 15.79
N ALA A 89 -5.77 -0.66 16.35
CA ALA A 89 -6.48 -1.65 15.52
C ALA A 89 -7.30 -0.96 14.42
N PRO A 90 -7.52 -1.62 13.27
CA PRO A 90 -7.09 -2.96 12.87
C PRO A 90 -5.59 -3.12 12.54
N GLY A 91 -4.83 -2.07 12.25
CA GLY A 91 -3.37 -2.11 12.00
C GLY A 91 -3.00 -3.09 10.89
N VAL A 92 -2.00 -3.95 11.11
CA VAL A 92 -1.54 -4.97 10.15
C VAL A 92 -2.61 -6.02 9.80
N TYR A 93 -3.69 -6.08 10.58
CA TYR A 93 -4.82 -6.98 10.32
C TYR A 93 -5.91 -6.35 9.46
N SER A 94 -5.68 -5.16 8.89
CA SER A 94 -6.71 -4.38 8.17
C SER A 94 -7.44 -5.17 7.09
N ALA A 95 -6.73 -5.94 6.27
CA ALA A 95 -7.34 -6.71 5.19
C ALA A 95 -8.18 -7.90 5.68
N ARG A 96 -7.87 -8.42 6.88
CA ARG A 96 -8.50 -9.62 7.48
C ARG A 96 -9.18 -9.33 8.82
N TYR A 97 -9.57 -8.09 9.06
CA TYR A 97 -10.09 -7.64 10.36
C TYR A 97 -11.37 -8.36 10.78
N SER A 98 -12.27 -8.67 9.86
CA SER A 98 -13.50 -9.42 10.16
C SER A 98 -13.27 -10.93 10.35
N GLY A 99 -12.05 -11.44 10.12
CA GLY A 99 -11.70 -12.86 10.30
C GLY A 99 -11.65 -13.64 8.98
N PRO A 100 -11.72 -14.98 9.03
CA PRO A 100 -11.70 -15.82 7.83
C PRO A 100 -12.79 -15.43 6.83
N GLY A 101 -12.44 -15.33 5.55
CA GLY A 101 -13.35 -14.88 4.50
C GLY A 101 -13.68 -13.38 4.56
N ALA A 102 -12.82 -12.56 5.16
CA ALA A 102 -13.01 -11.12 5.27
C ALA A 102 -13.31 -10.45 3.92
N THR A 103 -14.24 -9.53 3.95
CA THR A 103 -14.56 -8.63 2.84
C THR A 103 -14.45 -7.18 3.30
N ASP A 104 -14.31 -6.24 2.37
CA ASP A 104 -14.27 -4.81 2.70
C ASP A 104 -15.51 -4.39 3.51
N GLU A 105 -16.70 -4.87 3.11
CA GLU A 105 -17.94 -4.60 3.82
C GLU A 105 -17.96 -5.23 5.23
N GLY A 106 -17.47 -6.47 5.37
CA GLY A 106 -17.34 -7.15 6.66
C GLY A 106 -16.40 -6.41 7.61
N ASN A 107 -15.24 -5.98 7.09
CA ASN A 107 -14.26 -5.20 7.84
C ASN A 107 -14.83 -3.84 8.27
N ASN A 108 -15.52 -3.13 7.38
CA ASN A 108 -16.15 -1.85 7.69
C ASN A 108 -17.25 -2.01 8.75
N ARG A 109 -18.10 -3.04 8.66
CA ARG A 109 -19.12 -3.35 9.67
C ARG A 109 -18.51 -3.61 11.04
N LYS A 110 -17.44 -4.43 11.09
CA LYS A 110 -16.74 -4.72 12.33
C LYS A 110 -16.11 -3.47 12.96
N LEU A 111 -15.53 -2.61 12.12
CA LEU A 111 -14.94 -1.35 12.57
C LEU A 111 -16.00 -0.43 13.20
N LEU A 112 -17.13 -0.26 12.54
CA LEU A 112 -18.24 0.54 13.07
C LEU A 112 -18.78 -0.03 14.39
N ALA A 113 -18.92 -1.35 14.48
CA ALA A 113 -19.34 -2.00 15.72
C ALA A 113 -18.33 -1.79 16.86
N ALA A 114 -17.04 -1.89 16.56
CA ALA A 114 -15.98 -1.64 17.56
C ALA A 114 -15.95 -0.20 18.06
N LEU A 115 -16.41 0.76 17.22
CA LEU A 115 -16.50 2.18 17.57
C LEU A 115 -17.89 2.60 18.10
N ALA A 116 -18.78 1.64 18.35
CA ALA A 116 -20.10 1.96 18.93
C ALA A 116 -19.94 2.70 20.27
N GLY A 117 -20.62 3.84 20.41
CA GLY A 117 -20.52 4.69 21.60
C GLY A 117 -19.26 5.56 21.71
N VAL A 118 -18.31 5.45 20.78
CA VAL A 118 -17.16 6.38 20.69
C VAL A 118 -17.63 7.65 19.98
N PRO A 119 -17.53 8.84 20.62
CA PRO A 119 -17.98 10.08 20.01
C PRO A 119 -17.09 10.48 18.82
N ALA A 120 -17.65 11.24 17.87
CA ALA A 120 -17.01 11.56 16.59
C ALA A 120 -15.62 12.23 16.74
N GLU A 121 -15.44 13.08 17.74
CA GLU A 121 -14.18 13.76 18.04
C GLU A 121 -13.07 12.83 18.52
N ARG A 122 -13.41 11.63 18.99
CA ARG A 122 -12.48 10.60 19.47
C ARG A 122 -12.23 9.49 18.45
N ARG A 123 -12.74 9.64 17.21
CA ARG A 123 -12.56 8.66 16.13
C ARG A 123 -11.39 9.01 15.20
N SER A 124 -10.33 9.66 15.75
CA SER A 124 -9.11 9.91 14.98
C SER A 124 -8.49 8.61 14.49
N CYS A 125 -8.00 8.65 13.27
CA CYS A 125 -7.37 7.49 12.62
C CYS A 125 -6.34 7.96 11.60
N ARG A 126 -5.54 7.02 11.14
CA ARG A 126 -4.66 7.23 10.00
C ARG A 126 -4.60 5.99 9.12
N PHE A 127 -4.53 6.22 7.81
CA PHE A 127 -3.99 5.21 6.93
C PHE A 127 -2.46 5.25 6.98
N VAL A 128 -1.84 4.09 7.03
CA VAL A 128 -0.38 3.91 6.94
C VAL A 128 -0.08 2.99 5.77
N SER A 129 0.95 3.31 5.01
CA SER A 129 1.52 2.42 3.99
C SER A 129 3.04 2.43 4.15
N VAL A 130 3.63 1.26 4.16
CA VAL A 130 5.06 1.07 3.97
C VAL A 130 5.25 0.40 2.62
N VAL A 131 6.04 1.03 1.76
CA VAL A 131 6.44 0.47 0.48
C VAL A 131 7.91 0.07 0.59
N ALA A 132 8.21 -1.17 0.22
CA ALA A 132 9.57 -1.72 0.20
C ALA A 132 9.95 -2.10 -1.22
N ALA A 133 11.19 -1.80 -1.63
CA ALA A 133 11.78 -2.38 -2.83
C ALA A 133 12.99 -3.23 -2.43
N HIS A 134 13.08 -4.43 -2.99
CA HIS A 134 14.16 -5.37 -2.75
C HIS A 134 14.71 -5.91 -4.07
N ALA A 135 16.03 -6.01 -4.18
CA ALA A 135 16.70 -6.59 -5.36
C ALA A 135 17.34 -7.94 -5.00
N PRO A 136 17.53 -8.85 -5.99
CA PRO A 136 18.09 -10.17 -5.74
C PRO A 136 19.47 -10.18 -5.08
N ASN A 137 20.25 -9.14 -5.26
CA ASN A 137 21.57 -8.98 -4.62
C ASN A 137 21.51 -8.45 -3.17
N GLY A 138 20.31 -8.31 -2.59
CA GLY A 138 20.10 -7.86 -1.22
C GLY A 138 19.98 -6.34 -1.04
N ALA A 139 20.07 -5.52 -2.11
CA ALA A 139 19.80 -4.10 -1.99
C ALA A 139 18.34 -3.88 -1.60
N GLU A 140 18.10 -3.03 -0.60
CA GLU A 140 16.77 -2.75 -0.07
C GLU A 140 16.58 -1.27 0.21
N ILE A 141 15.37 -0.77 -0.01
CA ILE A 141 14.87 0.53 0.46
C ILE A 141 13.44 0.40 0.94
N LEU A 142 13.09 1.21 1.95
CA LEU A 142 11.72 1.32 2.47
C LEU A 142 11.34 2.78 2.59
N ALA A 143 10.06 3.06 2.42
CA ALA A 143 9.50 4.36 2.71
C ALA A 143 8.09 4.23 3.27
N GLU A 144 7.77 5.08 4.23
CA GLU A 144 6.46 5.15 4.88
C GLU A 144 5.71 6.40 4.43
N GLY A 145 4.39 6.27 4.32
CA GLY A 145 3.48 7.40 4.14
C GLY A 145 2.27 7.24 5.05
N ARG A 146 1.80 8.37 5.58
CA ARG A 146 0.62 8.44 6.45
C ARG A 146 -0.38 9.43 5.89
N TRP A 147 -1.67 9.15 6.13
CA TRP A 147 -2.77 10.04 5.82
C TRP A 147 -3.68 10.11 7.04
N GLU A 148 -3.66 11.25 7.72
CA GLU A 148 -4.44 11.47 8.93
C GLU A 148 -5.89 11.75 8.58
N GLY A 149 -6.82 11.27 9.40
CA GLY A 149 -8.26 11.42 9.18
C GLY A 149 -9.09 11.03 10.39
N ARG A 150 -10.37 10.77 10.15
CA ARG A 150 -11.33 10.30 11.15
C ARG A 150 -12.20 9.19 10.58
N VAL A 151 -12.65 8.29 11.43
CA VAL A 151 -13.64 7.27 11.05
C VAL A 151 -15.05 7.87 11.14
N LEU A 152 -15.77 7.86 10.03
CA LEU A 152 -17.18 8.24 9.96
C LEU A 152 -18.08 7.26 10.74
N GLU A 153 -19.28 7.70 11.10
CA GLU A 153 -20.32 6.86 11.73
C GLU A 153 -21.09 6.01 10.72
N ALA A 154 -21.06 6.41 9.45
CA ALA A 154 -21.68 5.68 8.34
C ALA A 154 -20.83 5.87 7.07
N PRO A 155 -20.87 4.90 6.13
CA PRO A 155 -20.14 5.00 4.87
C PRO A 155 -20.60 6.19 4.02
N ARG A 156 -19.65 6.86 3.35
CA ARG A 156 -19.88 7.93 2.37
C ARG A 156 -19.06 7.66 1.11
N GLY A 157 -19.68 7.88 -0.06
CA GLY A 157 -19.07 7.62 -1.35
C GLY A 157 -19.09 6.15 -1.74
N ALA A 158 -18.77 5.86 -3.01
CA ALA A 158 -18.80 4.51 -3.58
C ALA A 158 -17.49 4.14 -4.30
N GLY A 159 -16.50 5.03 -4.28
CA GLY A 159 -15.19 4.81 -4.91
C GLY A 159 -14.22 4.09 -3.98
N GLY A 160 -13.05 3.76 -4.53
CA GLY A 160 -11.95 3.19 -3.75
C GLY A 160 -12.14 1.72 -3.39
N PHE A 161 -11.59 1.33 -2.23
CA PHE A 161 -11.66 -0.03 -1.66
C PHE A 161 -11.34 0.01 -0.15
N GLY A 162 -11.52 -1.12 0.53
CA GLY A 162 -11.21 -1.25 1.96
C GLY A 162 -12.05 -0.30 2.81
N TYR A 163 -11.38 0.50 3.62
CA TYR A 163 -12.00 1.44 4.55
C TYR A 163 -12.26 2.84 3.95
N ASP A 164 -12.04 3.05 2.66
CA ASP A 164 -12.22 4.36 2.00
C ASP A 164 -13.58 5.01 2.28
N PRO A 165 -14.72 4.28 2.30
CA PRO A 165 -16.02 4.89 2.62
C PRO A 165 -16.16 5.40 4.05
N LEU A 166 -15.35 4.91 4.98
CA LEU A 166 -15.37 5.32 6.38
C LEU A 166 -14.25 6.30 6.74
N PHE A 167 -13.21 6.39 5.92
CA PHE A 167 -12.09 7.30 6.17
C PHE A 167 -12.42 8.71 5.68
N PHE A 168 -12.51 9.66 6.60
CA PHE A 168 -12.83 11.06 6.32
C PHE A 168 -11.58 11.94 6.46
N ASP A 169 -11.28 12.69 5.41
CA ASP A 169 -10.25 13.74 5.43
C ASP A 169 -10.88 15.06 5.87
N PRO A 170 -10.55 15.58 7.07
CA PRO A 170 -11.15 16.82 7.58
C PRO A 170 -10.70 18.08 6.81
N GLU A 171 -9.54 18.07 6.14
CA GLU A 171 -9.09 19.19 5.32
C GLU A 171 -9.91 19.31 4.04
N LEU A 172 -10.33 18.18 3.47
CA LEU A 172 -11.15 18.15 2.25
C LEU A 172 -12.66 18.15 2.52
N GLY A 173 -13.07 17.80 3.75
CA GLY A 173 -14.49 17.62 4.09
C GLY A 173 -15.14 16.43 3.36
N ARG A 174 -14.36 15.45 2.91
CA ARG A 174 -14.80 14.29 2.10
C ARG A 174 -14.24 12.98 2.64
N SER A 175 -14.96 11.90 2.37
CA SER A 175 -14.38 10.57 2.55
C SER A 175 -13.40 10.24 1.42
N ALA A 176 -12.49 9.28 1.66
CA ALA A 176 -11.57 8.81 0.63
C ALA A 176 -12.31 8.21 -0.57
N ALA A 177 -13.50 7.64 -0.36
CA ALA A 177 -14.35 7.09 -1.42
C ALA A 177 -15.09 8.15 -2.27
N GLU A 178 -15.08 9.41 -1.85
CA GLU A 178 -15.65 10.54 -2.60
C GLU A 178 -14.60 11.29 -3.44
N LEU A 179 -13.33 10.92 -3.34
CA LEU A 179 -12.24 11.55 -4.09
C LEU A 179 -12.10 10.97 -5.49
N SER A 180 -11.61 11.80 -6.42
CA SER A 180 -11.08 11.32 -7.69
C SER A 180 -9.85 10.43 -7.44
N ARG A 181 -9.50 9.60 -8.41
CA ARG A 181 -8.28 8.78 -8.30
C ARG A 181 -7.03 9.67 -8.20
N GLU A 182 -6.99 10.77 -8.96
CA GLU A 182 -5.90 11.73 -8.96
C GLU A 182 -5.73 12.39 -7.59
N ASP A 183 -6.84 12.90 -7.02
CA ASP A 183 -6.82 13.54 -5.70
C ASP A 183 -6.40 12.56 -4.61
N LYS A 184 -6.94 11.34 -4.66
CA LYS A 184 -6.55 10.27 -3.73
C LYS A 184 -5.08 9.92 -3.85
N ASN A 185 -4.56 9.71 -5.07
CA ASN A 185 -3.14 9.40 -5.30
C ASN A 185 -2.20 10.53 -4.83
N ALA A 186 -2.60 11.78 -4.98
CA ALA A 186 -1.82 12.93 -4.53
C ALA A 186 -1.69 12.98 -3.00
N ARG A 187 -2.74 12.61 -2.26
CA ARG A 187 -2.84 12.81 -0.81
C ARG A 187 -2.64 11.55 0.02
N SER A 188 -2.94 10.38 -0.53
CA SER A 188 -3.01 9.13 0.22
C SER A 188 -1.66 8.71 0.82
N HIS A 189 -1.75 7.90 1.87
CA HIS A 189 -0.63 7.21 2.49
C HIS A 189 0.26 6.51 1.47
N ARG A 190 -0.35 5.73 0.54
CA ARG A 190 0.38 5.00 -0.52
C ARG A 190 1.05 5.97 -1.50
N GLY A 191 0.36 7.02 -1.93
CA GLY A 191 0.95 8.04 -2.77
C GLY A 191 2.14 8.74 -2.12
N ARG A 192 2.06 9.04 -0.82
CA ARG A 192 3.17 9.63 -0.04
C ARG A 192 4.33 8.64 0.10
N ALA A 193 4.07 7.41 0.51
CA ALA A 193 5.09 6.36 0.66
C ALA A 193 5.84 6.13 -0.66
N LEU A 194 5.10 5.99 -1.76
CA LEU A 194 5.73 5.72 -3.06
C LEU A 194 6.55 6.91 -3.57
N ARG A 195 6.08 8.15 -3.41
CA ARG A 195 6.90 9.33 -3.77
C ARG A 195 8.19 9.40 -2.96
N SER A 196 8.13 9.09 -1.66
CA SER A 196 9.33 9.02 -0.81
C SER A 196 10.26 7.89 -1.25
N LEU A 197 9.73 6.73 -1.62
CA LEU A 197 10.53 5.62 -2.14
C LEU A 197 11.20 5.98 -3.47
N LEU A 198 10.46 6.61 -4.38
CA LEU A 198 10.97 7.01 -5.70
C LEU A 198 12.09 8.06 -5.60
N ALA A 199 12.11 8.88 -4.57
CA ALA A 199 13.25 9.77 -4.30
C ALA A 199 14.55 9.00 -3.95
N LEU A 200 14.43 7.79 -3.40
CA LEU A 200 15.55 6.89 -3.09
C LEU A 200 15.90 5.94 -4.25
N TRP A 201 15.09 5.94 -5.31
CA TRP A 201 15.15 4.97 -6.39
C TRP A 201 16.47 4.97 -7.17
N PRO A 202 17.08 6.13 -7.52
CA PRO A 202 18.35 6.15 -8.24
C PRO A 202 19.46 5.43 -7.49
N ASP A 203 19.58 5.67 -6.18
CA ASP A 203 20.59 5.02 -5.33
C ASP A 203 20.32 3.54 -5.15
N PHE A 204 19.06 3.15 -4.98
CA PHE A 204 18.65 1.75 -4.93
C PHE A 204 19.02 1.04 -6.23
N TRP A 205 18.66 1.61 -7.38
CA TRP A 205 18.90 0.99 -8.69
C TRP A 205 20.40 0.86 -9.00
N ALA A 206 21.19 1.86 -8.62
CA ALA A 206 22.65 1.80 -8.76
C ALA A 206 23.29 0.66 -7.94
N ARG A 207 22.69 0.31 -6.78
CA ARG A 207 23.13 -0.82 -5.96
C ARG A 207 22.58 -2.15 -6.49
N ALA A 208 21.33 -2.18 -6.91
CA ALA A 208 20.64 -3.37 -7.42
C ALA A 208 21.23 -3.89 -8.74
N SER A 209 21.90 -3.03 -9.51
CA SER A 209 22.49 -3.35 -10.83
C SER A 209 23.97 -3.79 -10.75
N ARG A 210 24.55 -3.88 -9.57
CA ARG A 210 25.94 -4.37 -9.33
C ARG A 210 25.92 -5.88 -9.06
#